data_5576ea0ffc260cfd30dfaa357da457e7
#
_entry.id   5576ea0ffc260cfd30dfaa357da457e7
#
_cell.length_a   1.000
_cell.length_b   1.000
_cell.length_c   1.000
_cell.angle_alpha   90.00
_cell.angle_beta   90.00
_cell.angle_gamma   90.00
#
_symmetry.space_group_name_H-M   'P 1'
#
loop_
_entity.id
_entity.type
_entity.pdbx_description
1 polymer ?
#
loop_
_entity_poly.entity_id
_entity_poly.type
_entity_poly.pdbx_seq_one_letter_code
_entity_poly.pdbx_strand_id
1 'polypeptide(L)'
;MTFSIDIATVWAFIIAFAVFVYVVMDGFDLGLGILFPLFPAKADRDVIMNSVAPVWDGNETWLVLGGGGLMAAFPLAYAVLIPALYTPVIAMLIGLIFRGVAFEFRWRTTRSTRNRWDIAFAGGSWLAALAQGIALGAILQGVHVEGRHYAGGWWDWLTPFSILTGLSLVIGYALLGATWLVLKTEGELREKAYSTSWYLLFAMLAAIGVVSIATPFLDIHYAHRWFTWPNVILTTPVPVAVAVVTVLLLRSLADKKDAQPFFLTLALFALSYAGLGISMYPYIVPQSITIWQAASPESSQIFMLVGVAGLIPLILGYTGWAYWVFRGKMRPGSGYH
;
A
#
# COMPACT_ATOMS: atom_id res chain seq x y z
N MET A 1 -32.17 -17.97 2.92
CA MET A 1 -30.72 -17.96 2.67
C MET A 1 -30.04 -17.78 4.02
N THR A 2 -29.53 -18.83 4.62
CA THR A 2 -28.66 -18.72 5.79
C THR A 2 -27.34 -18.18 5.29
N PHE A 3 -27.01 -16.93 5.64
CA PHE A 3 -25.68 -16.38 5.45
C PHE A 3 -24.70 -17.13 6.39
N SER A 4 -24.24 -18.30 5.98
CA SER A 4 -23.06 -18.87 6.61
C SER A 4 -21.85 -18.20 5.97
N ILE A 5 -21.23 -17.27 6.68
CA ILE A 5 -19.94 -16.72 6.28
C ILE A 5 -18.96 -17.90 6.37
N ASP A 6 -18.49 -18.39 5.22
CA ASP A 6 -17.53 -19.49 5.19
C ASP A 6 -16.14 -18.99 5.66
N ILE A 7 -15.38 -19.89 6.24
CA ILE A 7 -14.10 -19.56 6.87
C ILE A 7 -13.04 -19.11 5.84
N ALA A 8 -13.13 -19.57 4.59
CA ALA A 8 -12.22 -19.14 3.53
C ALA A 8 -12.45 -17.67 3.19
N THR A 9 -13.71 -17.21 3.13
CA THR A 9 -14.05 -15.79 2.96
C THR A 9 -13.54 -14.95 4.15
N VAL A 10 -13.64 -15.45 5.38
CA VAL A 10 -13.06 -14.75 6.57
C VAL A 10 -11.56 -14.57 6.39
N TRP A 11 -10.83 -15.60 5.99
CA TRP A 11 -9.38 -15.51 5.75
C TRP A 11 -9.02 -14.57 4.61
N ALA A 12 -9.80 -14.58 3.53
CA ALA A 12 -9.60 -13.62 2.44
C ALA A 12 -9.71 -12.17 2.95
N PHE A 13 -10.69 -11.90 3.80
CA PHE A 13 -10.85 -10.59 4.45
C PHE A 13 -9.69 -10.24 5.38
N ILE A 14 -9.22 -11.19 6.21
CA ILE A 14 -8.08 -10.97 7.12
C ILE A 14 -6.82 -10.61 6.33
N ILE A 15 -6.51 -11.35 5.25
CA ILE A 15 -5.35 -11.08 4.42
C ILE A 15 -5.50 -9.76 3.67
N ALA A 16 -6.68 -9.49 3.09
CA ALA A 16 -6.96 -8.21 2.45
C ALA A 16 -6.80 -7.05 3.43
N PHE A 17 -7.28 -7.19 4.66
CA PHE A 17 -7.11 -6.20 5.72
C PHE A 17 -5.62 -6.00 6.07
N ALA A 18 -4.86 -7.08 6.25
CA ALA A 18 -3.42 -6.98 6.55
C ALA A 18 -2.64 -6.26 5.44
N VAL A 19 -2.92 -6.62 4.17
CA VAL A 19 -2.32 -5.95 3.00
C VAL A 19 -2.74 -4.48 2.94
N PHE A 20 -4.01 -4.17 3.20
CA PHE A 20 -4.49 -2.79 3.24
C PHE A 20 -3.77 -1.96 4.32
N VAL A 21 -3.68 -2.50 5.54
CA VAL A 21 -2.97 -1.82 6.65
C VAL A 21 -1.51 -1.60 6.28
N TYR A 22 -0.83 -2.61 5.71
CA TYR A 22 0.53 -2.45 5.18
C TYR A 22 0.62 -1.30 4.17
N VAL A 23 -0.26 -1.31 3.14
CA VAL A 23 -0.26 -0.29 2.07
C VAL A 23 -0.44 1.12 2.63
N VAL A 24 -1.31 1.32 3.62
CA VAL A 24 -1.55 2.67 4.14
C VAL A 24 -0.52 3.10 5.19
N MET A 25 0.00 2.17 6.00
CA MET A 25 0.93 2.50 7.07
C MET A 25 2.38 2.56 6.56
N ASP A 26 2.87 1.53 5.88
CA ASP A 26 4.20 1.58 5.27
C ASP A 26 4.22 2.48 4.02
N GLY A 27 3.06 2.71 3.40
CA GLY A 27 2.93 3.57 2.22
C GLY A 27 3.34 5.02 2.49
N PHE A 28 2.97 5.63 3.61
CA PHE A 28 3.47 6.99 3.89
C PHE A 28 4.94 7.01 4.29
N ASP A 29 5.46 5.95 4.91
CA ASP A 29 6.89 5.81 5.21
C ASP A 29 7.71 5.73 3.92
N LEU A 30 7.30 4.89 2.97
CA LEU A 30 7.89 4.82 1.62
C LEU A 30 7.72 6.13 0.88
N GLY A 31 6.56 6.79 1.04
CA GLY A 31 6.27 8.10 0.48
C GLY A 31 7.26 9.18 0.93
N LEU A 32 7.67 9.16 2.19
CA LEU A 32 8.71 10.06 2.69
C LEU A 32 10.05 9.79 2.03
N GLY A 33 10.43 8.52 1.83
CA GLY A 33 11.64 8.16 1.10
C GLY A 33 11.61 8.59 -0.36
N ILE A 34 10.45 8.44 -1.02
CA ILE A 34 10.24 8.89 -2.40
C ILE A 34 10.42 10.41 -2.51
N LEU A 35 9.91 11.16 -1.55
CA LEU A 35 10.00 12.63 -1.51
C LEU A 35 11.35 13.16 -1.04
N PHE A 36 12.17 12.33 -0.40
CA PHE A 36 13.40 12.74 0.25
C PHE A 36 14.35 13.58 -0.61
N PRO A 37 14.54 13.28 -1.92
CA PRO A 37 15.36 14.11 -2.80
C PRO A 37 14.84 15.53 -3.01
N LEU A 38 13.53 15.77 -2.86
CA LEU A 38 12.91 17.10 -3.00
C LEU A 38 13.23 18.05 -1.83
N PHE A 39 13.74 17.51 -0.72
CA PHE A 39 14.10 18.24 0.49
C PHE A 39 15.63 18.22 0.71
N PRO A 40 16.40 19.13 0.06
CA PRO A 40 17.87 19.09 0.11
C PRO A 40 18.45 19.55 1.45
N ALA A 41 17.71 20.31 2.25
CA ALA A 41 18.17 20.82 3.53
C ALA A 41 18.35 19.66 4.54
N LYS A 42 19.53 19.55 5.15
CA LYS A 42 19.83 18.46 6.09
C LYS A 42 18.89 18.44 7.30
N ALA A 43 18.52 19.63 7.81
CA ALA A 43 17.58 19.75 8.92
C ALA A 43 16.19 19.21 8.55
N ASP A 44 15.70 19.49 7.34
CA ASP A 44 14.43 18.98 6.85
C ASP A 44 14.47 17.45 6.76
N ARG A 45 15.55 16.87 6.20
CA ARG A 45 15.75 15.41 6.11
C ARG A 45 15.78 14.73 7.46
N ASP A 46 16.39 15.36 8.47
CA ASP A 46 16.42 14.83 9.83
C ASP A 46 15.02 14.84 10.45
N VAL A 47 14.23 15.90 10.25
CA VAL A 47 12.82 15.97 10.68
C VAL A 47 11.96 14.91 9.97
N ILE A 48 12.12 14.77 8.65
CA ILE A 48 11.37 13.76 7.84
C ILE A 48 11.62 12.36 8.41
N MET A 49 12.86 11.94 8.58
CA MET A 49 13.17 10.60 9.10
C MET A 49 12.69 10.41 10.54
N ASN A 50 12.89 11.39 11.41
CA ASN A 50 12.44 11.33 12.80
C ASN A 50 10.90 11.23 12.92
N SER A 51 10.15 11.72 11.93
CA SER A 51 8.69 11.68 11.96
C SER A 51 8.11 10.28 11.88
N VAL A 52 8.88 9.31 11.39
CA VAL A 52 8.47 7.89 11.24
C VAL A 52 9.37 6.92 11.99
N ALA A 53 10.53 7.36 12.47
CA ALA A 53 11.47 6.51 13.20
C ALA A 53 10.85 5.68 14.34
N PRO A 54 9.83 6.15 15.08
CA PRO A 54 9.21 5.36 16.14
C PRO A 54 8.27 4.25 15.66
N VAL A 55 7.82 4.25 14.39
CA VAL A 55 6.69 3.42 13.92
C VAL A 55 6.99 2.58 12.67
N TRP A 56 8.02 2.91 11.89
CA TRP A 56 8.30 2.30 10.59
C TRP A 56 8.40 0.76 10.62
N ASP A 57 9.09 0.20 11.62
CA ASP A 57 9.29 -1.25 11.76
C ASP A 57 7.95 -1.97 12.05
N GLY A 58 7.13 -1.38 12.92
CA GLY A 58 5.78 -1.86 13.19
C GLY A 58 4.84 -1.80 11.97
N ASN A 59 5.01 -0.78 11.11
CA ASN A 59 4.24 -0.64 9.88
C ASN A 59 4.58 -1.75 8.87
N GLU A 60 5.87 -2.09 8.72
CA GLU A 60 6.34 -3.14 7.81
C GLU A 60 5.87 -4.55 8.23
N THR A 61 5.63 -4.77 9.53
CA THR A 61 5.20 -6.08 10.06
C THR A 61 3.90 -6.61 9.43
N TRP A 62 3.00 -5.73 8.97
CA TRP A 62 1.76 -6.11 8.30
C TRP A 62 1.98 -6.84 6.97
N LEU A 63 3.10 -6.59 6.27
CA LEU A 63 3.50 -7.33 5.07
C LEU A 63 3.74 -8.81 5.40
N VAL A 64 4.35 -9.10 6.54
CA VAL A 64 4.62 -10.47 6.98
C VAL A 64 3.32 -11.22 7.27
N LEU A 65 2.35 -10.56 7.90
CA LEU A 65 1.03 -11.13 8.12
C LEU A 65 0.30 -11.40 6.80
N GLY A 66 0.38 -10.47 5.83
CA GLY A 66 -0.21 -10.64 4.50
C GLY A 66 0.39 -11.83 3.74
N GLY A 67 1.72 -11.88 3.63
CA GLY A 67 2.45 -12.95 2.92
C GLY A 67 2.38 -14.31 3.61
N GLY A 68 2.60 -14.34 4.93
CA GLY A 68 2.49 -15.57 5.73
C GLY A 68 1.07 -16.09 5.80
N GLY A 69 0.08 -15.19 5.94
CA GLY A 69 -1.34 -15.52 5.89
C GLY A 69 -1.77 -16.10 4.54
N LEU A 70 -1.28 -15.53 3.44
CA LEU A 70 -1.53 -16.05 2.08
C LEU A 70 -1.00 -17.48 1.95
N MET A 71 0.24 -17.73 2.39
CA MET A 71 0.85 -19.06 2.34
C MET A 71 0.08 -20.08 3.17
N ALA A 72 -0.38 -19.72 4.35
CA ALA A 72 -1.03 -20.61 5.28
C ALA A 72 -2.50 -20.87 4.95
N ALA A 73 -3.27 -19.83 4.64
CA ALA A 73 -4.70 -19.95 4.36
C ALA A 73 -5.02 -20.30 2.90
N PHE A 74 -4.18 -19.85 1.96
CA PHE A 74 -4.37 -20.04 0.52
C PHE A 74 -3.11 -20.57 -0.17
N PRO A 75 -2.63 -21.79 0.19
CA PRO A 75 -1.35 -22.31 -0.29
C PRO A 75 -1.29 -22.45 -1.81
N LEU A 76 -2.39 -22.75 -2.49
CA LEU A 76 -2.44 -22.84 -3.95
C LEU A 76 -2.22 -21.46 -4.59
N ALA A 77 -2.88 -20.42 -4.07
CA ALA A 77 -2.67 -19.05 -4.57
C ALA A 77 -1.21 -18.61 -4.34
N TYR A 78 -0.63 -18.90 -3.18
CA TYR A 78 0.77 -18.63 -2.89
C TYR A 78 1.71 -19.34 -3.88
N ALA A 79 1.47 -20.64 -4.14
CA ALA A 79 2.28 -21.44 -5.05
C ALA A 79 2.22 -20.97 -6.52
N VAL A 80 1.17 -20.26 -6.92
CA VAL A 80 1.00 -19.69 -8.25
C VAL A 80 1.53 -18.27 -8.32
N LEU A 81 1.15 -17.41 -7.36
CA LEU A 81 1.48 -15.97 -7.40
C LEU A 81 2.95 -15.69 -7.13
N ILE A 82 3.60 -16.41 -6.20
CA ILE A 82 5.00 -16.11 -5.88
C ILE A 82 5.94 -16.42 -7.04
N PRO A 83 5.85 -17.55 -7.75
CA PRO A 83 6.62 -17.77 -8.97
C PRO A 83 6.35 -16.75 -10.08
N ALA A 84 5.08 -16.37 -10.29
CA ALA A 84 4.69 -15.37 -11.29
C ALA A 84 5.26 -13.97 -10.99
N LEU A 85 5.39 -13.63 -9.70
CA LEU A 85 5.82 -12.32 -9.21
C LEU A 85 7.23 -12.35 -8.59
N TYR A 86 8.00 -13.40 -8.84
CA TYR A 86 9.30 -13.62 -8.20
C TYR A 86 10.20 -12.39 -8.27
N THR A 87 10.37 -11.83 -9.46
CA THR A 87 11.25 -10.67 -9.69
C THR A 87 10.77 -9.41 -8.95
N PRO A 88 9.52 -8.94 -9.11
CA PRO A 88 9.06 -7.75 -8.38
C PRO A 88 9.02 -7.96 -6.85
N VAL A 89 8.71 -9.17 -6.37
CA VAL A 89 8.74 -9.45 -4.92
C VAL A 89 10.17 -9.36 -4.37
N ILE A 90 11.16 -9.93 -5.06
CA ILE A 90 12.57 -9.79 -4.63
C ILE A 90 13.04 -8.34 -4.72
N ALA A 91 12.69 -7.61 -5.79
CA ALA A 91 13.04 -6.20 -5.91
C ALA A 91 12.42 -5.36 -4.77
N MET A 92 11.17 -5.63 -4.41
CA MET A 92 10.49 -5.02 -3.27
C MET A 92 11.26 -5.28 -1.97
N LEU A 93 11.59 -6.54 -1.67
CA LEU A 93 12.32 -6.91 -0.45
C LEU A 93 13.71 -6.27 -0.39
N ILE A 94 14.44 -6.23 -1.50
CA ILE A 94 15.73 -5.52 -1.58
C ILE A 94 15.53 -4.02 -1.28
N GLY A 95 14.50 -3.40 -1.85
CA GLY A 95 14.15 -2.00 -1.59
C GLY A 95 13.87 -1.74 -0.10
N LEU A 96 13.08 -2.60 0.54
CA LEU A 96 12.76 -2.53 1.96
C LEU A 96 14.01 -2.71 2.85
N ILE A 97 14.91 -3.64 2.50
CA ILE A 97 16.19 -3.82 3.20
C ILE A 97 17.04 -2.55 3.14
N PHE A 98 17.21 -1.95 1.95
CA PHE A 98 17.99 -0.71 1.82
C PHE A 98 17.37 0.45 2.61
N ARG A 99 16.03 0.58 2.59
CA ARG A 99 15.30 1.57 3.37
C ARG A 99 15.51 1.35 4.87
N GLY A 100 15.27 0.14 5.38
CA GLY A 100 15.38 -0.20 6.80
C GLY A 100 16.79 -0.01 7.33
N VAL A 101 17.80 -0.50 6.60
CA VAL A 101 19.22 -0.31 6.97
C VAL A 101 19.59 1.18 6.99
N ALA A 102 19.03 1.99 6.08
CA ALA A 102 19.31 3.43 6.05
C ALA A 102 18.82 4.16 7.32
N PHE A 103 17.70 3.75 7.93
CA PHE A 103 17.22 4.31 9.19
C PHE A 103 18.26 4.20 10.30
N GLU A 104 18.88 3.03 10.48
CA GLU A 104 19.82 2.77 11.55
C GLU A 104 21.21 3.37 11.28
N PHE A 105 21.73 3.16 10.07
CA PHE A 105 23.12 3.52 9.76
C PHE A 105 23.32 5.01 9.48
N ARG A 106 22.31 5.71 9.00
CA ARG A 106 22.38 7.16 8.73
C ARG A 106 22.76 7.98 9.96
N TRP A 107 22.29 7.59 11.14
CA TRP A 107 22.57 8.30 12.40
C TRP A 107 23.95 7.95 12.98
N ARG A 108 24.45 6.77 12.70
CA ARG A 108 25.74 6.27 13.23
C ARG A 108 26.93 6.60 12.35
N THR A 109 26.69 7.21 11.18
CA THR A 109 27.75 7.45 10.19
C THR A 109 28.28 8.88 10.23
N THR A 110 29.48 9.08 9.63
CA THR A 110 30.09 10.41 9.51
C THR A 110 29.33 11.29 8.53
N ARG A 111 29.50 12.63 8.66
CA ARG A 111 28.83 13.59 7.76
C ARG A 111 29.14 13.34 6.27
N SER A 112 30.31 12.83 5.91
CA SER A 112 30.73 12.57 4.54
C SER A 112 30.02 11.37 3.90
N THR A 113 29.67 10.35 4.70
CA THR A 113 29.03 9.12 4.22
C THR A 113 27.50 9.13 4.37
N ARG A 114 26.95 10.11 5.10
CA ARG A 114 25.49 10.26 5.34
C ARG A 114 24.69 10.32 4.03
N ASN A 115 25.22 11.00 3.01
CA ASN A 115 24.55 11.10 1.70
C ASN A 115 24.34 9.75 1.01
N ARG A 116 25.19 8.74 1.26
CA ARG A 116 24.99 7.39 0.72
C ARG A 116 23.76 6.71 1.33
N TRP A 117 23.52 6.94 2.62
CA TRP A 117 22.34 6.44 3.31
C TRP A 117 21.07 7.20 2.91
N ASP A 118 21.18 8.51 2.64
CA ASP A 118 20.10 9.30 2.05
C ASP A 118 19.66 8.72 0.69
N ILE A 119 20.63 8.32 -0.16
CA ILE A 119 20.35 7.66 -1.45
C ILE A 119 19.75 6.27 -1.23
N ALA A 120 20.27 5.50 -0.28
CA ALA A 120 19.73 4.17 0.05
C ALA A 120 18.29 4.25 0.56
N PHE A 121 17.97 5.23 1.39
CA PHE A 121 16.61 5.49 1.88
C PHE A 121 15.65 5.84 0.74
N ALA A 122 16.02 6.82 -0.08
CA ALA A 122 15.20 7.24 -1.21
C ALA A 122 15.08 6.14 -2.29
N GLY A 123 16.19 5.57 -2.74
CA GLY A 123 16.24 4.54 -3.77
C GLY A 123 15.54 3.25 -3.36
N GLY A 124 15.72 2.84 -2.09
CA GLY A 124 15.04 1.68 -1.52
C GLY A 124 13.52 1.87 -1.48
N SER A 125 13.05 3.06 -1.08
CA SER A 125 11.63 3.40 -1.05
C SER A 125 11.01 3.45 -2.45
N TRP A 126 11.71 4.04 -3.42
CA TRP A 126 11.30 4.05 -4.84
C TRP A 126 11.20 2.63 -5.40
N LEU A 127 12.22 1.81 -5.17
CA LEU A 127 12.26 0.43 -5.67
C LEU A 127 11.13 -0.40 -5.06
N ALA A 128 10.93 -0.31 -3.74
CA ALA A 128 9.89 -1.05 -3.04
C ALA A 128 8.48 -0.65 -3.55
N ALA A 129 8.18 0.64 -3.60
CA ALA A 129 6.87 1.14 -4.06
C ALA A 129 6.59 0.79 -5.53
N LEU A 130 7.58 0.96 -6.41
CA LEU A 130 7.45 0.62 -7.84
C LEU A 130 7.20 -0.88 -8.01
N ALA A 131 7.97 -1.72 -7.34
CA ALA A 131 7.85 -3.17 -7.41
C ALA A 131 6.51 -3.67 -6.88
N GLN A 132 5.99 -3.09 -5.78
CA GLN A 132 4.65 -3.39 -5.25
C GLN A 132 3.55 -3.09 -6.26
N GLY A 133 3.60 -1.90 -6.88
CA GLY A 133 2.61 -1.52 -7.88
C GLY A 133 2.71 -2.34 -9.16
N ILE A 134 3.92 -2.72 -9.60
CA ILE A 134 4.12 -3.64 -10.73
C ILE A 134 3.52 -5.00 -10.40
N ALA A 135 3.76 -5.55 -9.20
CA ALA A 135 3.18 -6.81 -8.77
C ALA A 135 1.65 -6.76 -8.77
N LEU A 136 1.05 -5.66 -8.25
CA LEU A 136 -0.39 -5.46 -8.29
C LEU A 136 -0.93 -5.44 -9.72
N GLY A 137 -0.27 -4.71 -10.63
CA GLY A 137 -0.68 -4.64 -12.03
C GLY A 137 -0.59 -5.97 -12.75
N ALA A 138 0.45 -6.76 -12.47
CA ALA A 138 0.60 -8.11 -13.02
C ALA A 138 -0.50 -9.05 -12.50
N ILE A 139 -0.87 -8.97 -11.21
CA ILE A 139 -1.99 -9.72 -10.64
C ILE A 139 -3.30 -9.37 -11.34
N LEU A 140 -3.58 -8.07 -11.53
CA LEU A 140 -4.84 -7.61 -12.15
C LEU A 140 -5.00 -8.05 -13.61
N GLN A 141 -3.91 -8.20 -14.34
CA GLN A 141 -3.93 -8.73 -15.71
C GLN A 141 -4.20 -10.24 -15.75
N GLY A 142 -4.13 -10.90 -14.61
CA GLY A 142 -4.17 -12.35 -14.50
C GLY A 142 -2.80 -12.97 -14.78
N VAL A 143 -2.60 -14.18 -14.26
CA VAL A 143 -1.38 -14.96 -14.45
C VAL A 143 -1.73 -16.29 -15.14
N HIS A 144 -0.88 -16.76 -16.02
CA HIS A 144 -1.11 -18.00 -16.73
C HIS A 144 -0.96 -19.20 -15.80
N VAL A 145 -2.05 -19.95 -15.62
CA VAL A 145 -2.13 -21.10 -14.69
C VAL A 145 -2.45 -22.37 -15.45
N GLU A 146 -1.63 -23.39 -15.28
CA GLU A 146 -1.91 -24.74 -15.76
C GLU A 146 -1.96 -25.71 -14.57
N GLY A 147 -3.12 -26.34 -14.38
CA GLY A 147 -3.36 -27.22 -13.24
C GLY A 147 -3.22 -26.47 -11.90
N ARG A 148 -2.13 -26.69 -11.20
CA ARG A 148 -1.86 -26.10 -9.86
C ARG A 148 -0.59 -25.26 -9.78
N HIS A 149 -0.05 -24.83 -10.91
CA HIS A 149 1.20 -24.08 -10.96
C HIS A 149 1.15 -22.95 -11.98
N TYR A 150 2.04 -21.99 -11.81
CA TYR A 150 2.28 -20.95 -12.79
C TYR A 150 2.96 -21.54 -14.03
N ALA A 151 2.41 -21.29 -15.20
CA ALA A 151 2.90 -21.79 -16.48
C ALA A 151 3.35 -20.69 -17.46
N GLY A 152 3.44 -19.46 -16.99
CA GLY A 152 3.86 -18.31 -17.80
C GLY A 152 5.38 -18.15 -17.91
N GLY A 153 5.79 -17.09 -18.60
CA GLY A 153 7.18 -16.73 -18.85
C GLY A 153 7.81 -15.88 -17.75
N TRP A 154 9.15 -15.77 -17.81
CA TRP A 154 9.93 -15.00 -16.82
C TRP A 154 9.59 -13.49 -16.80
N TRP A 155 9.07 -12.92 -17.91
CA TRP A 155 8.82 -11.49 -18.07
C TRP A 155 7.34 -11.10 -18.06
N ASP A 156 6.42 -12.03 -17.77
CA ASP A 156 4.97 -11.78 -17.81
C ASP A 156 4.51 -10.71 -16.81
N TRP A 157 5.27 -10.52 -15.74
CA TRP A 157 5.05 -9.47 -14.74
C TRP A 157 5.36 -8.05 -15.26
N LEU A 158 6.14 -7.91 -16.34
CA LEU A 158 6.61 -6.63 -16.87
C LEU A 158 5.83 -6.24 -18.12
N THR A 159 4.73 -5.54 -17.93
CA THR A 159 3.85 -5.07 -18.99
C THR A 159 3.66 -3.55 -18.91
N PRO A 160 3.17 -2.88 -19.94
CA PRO A 160 2.83 -1.46 -19.87
C PRO A 160 1.83 -1.13 -18.75
N PHE A 161 0.84 -2.01 -18.51
CA PHE A 161 -0.13 -1.81 -17.44
C PHE A 161 0.49 -2.00 -16.06
N SER A 162 1.35 -3.00 -15.86
CA SER A 162 2.03 -3.20 -14.57
C SER A 162 3.01 -2.05 -14.26
N ILE A 163 3.68 -1.49 -15.27
CA ILE A 163 4.51 -0.29 -15.09
C ILE A 163 3.63 0.92 -14.73
N LEU A 164 2.49 1.10 -15.40
CA LEU A 164 1.53 2.16 -15.08
C LEU A 164 1.07 2.07 -13.63
N THR A 165 0.67 0.88 -13.16
CA THR A 165 0.27 0.68 -11.75
C THR A 165 1.42 0.88 -10.79
N GLY A 166 2.64 0.49 -11.17
CA GLY A 166 3.87 0.77 -10.42
C GLY A 166 4.09 2.26 -10.19
N LEU A 167 4.06 3.05 -11.26
CA LEU A 167 4.21 4.50 -11.18
C LEU A 167 3.04 5.16 -10.44
N SER A 168 1.82 4.66 -10.62
CA SER A 168 0.65 5.14 -9.90
C SER A 168 0.77 4.95 -8.40
N LEU A 169 1.30 3.81 -7.96
CA LEU A 169 1.53 3.55 -6.53
C LEU A 169 2.64 4.43 -5.95
N VAL A 170 3.72 4.67 -6.69
CA VAL A 170 4.78 5.62 -6.30
C VAL A 170 4.19 7.03 -6.07
N ILE A 171 3.35 7.51 -6.99
CA ILE A 171 2.66 8.81 -6.86
C ILE A 171 1.74 8.80 -5.63
N GLY A 172 0.98 7.74 -5.44
CA GLY A 172 0.08 7.60 -4.30
C GLY A 172 0.82 7.62 -2.97
N TYR A 173 1.90 6.86 -2.84
CA TYR A 173 2.72 6.86 -1.62
C TYR A 173 3.40 8.22 -1.39
N ALA A 174 3.88 8.87 -2.45
CA ALA A 174 4.38 10.22 -2.34
C ALA A 174 3.33 11.20 -1.79
N LEU A 175 2.06 11.09 -2.22
CA LEU A 175 0.97 11.91 -1.68
C LEU A 175 0.70 11.59 -0.21
N LEU A 176 0.69 10.32 0.20
CA LEU A 176 0.60 9.92 1.61
C LEU A 176 1.73 10.54 2.44
N GLY A 177 2.98 10.44 1.96
CA GLY A 177 4.14 11.04 2.61
C GLY A 177 4.06 12.57 2.70
N ALA A 178 3.63 13.25 1.63
CA ALA A 178 3.48 14.71 1.63
C ALA A 178 2.41 15.16 2.64
N THR A 179 1.24 14.50 2.67
CA THR A 179 0.17 14.82 3.61
C THR A 179 0.52 14.41 5.05
N TRP A 180 1.35 13.38 5.25
CA TRP A 180 1.96 13.08 6.56
C TRP A 180 2.86 14.21 7.05
N LEU A 181 3.71 14.78 6.17
CA LEU A 181 4.53 15.94 6.53
C LEU A 181 3.68 17.16 6.89
N VAL A 182 2.57 17.40 6.20
CA VAL A 182 1.62 18.45 6.58
C VAL A 182 1.12 18.24 8.00
N LEU A 183 0.77 17.01 8.37
CA LEU A 183 0.31 16.65 9.71
C LEU A 183 1.40 16.81 10.78
N LYS A 184 2.63 16.38 10.46
CA LYS A 184 3.71 16.19 11.45
C LYS A 184 4.69 17.32 11.58
N THR A 185 4.70 18.32 10.69
CA THR A 185 5.70 19.38 10.66
C THR A 185 5.10 20.78 10.82
N GLU A 186 5.97 21.78 10.98
CA GLU A 186 5.64 23.20 11.08
C GLU A 186 6.58 24.02 10.17
N GLY A 187 6.28 25.33 9.99
CA GLY A 187 7.13 26.27 9.28
C GLY A 187 7.31 25.98 7.79
N GLU A 188 8.52 26.24 7.27
CA GLU A 188 8.82 26.12 5.84
C GLU A 188 8.65 24.70 5.28
N LEU A 189 9.04 23.69 6.05
CA LEU A 189 8.90 22.28 5.65
C LEU A 189 7.44 21.93 5.40
N ARG A 190 6.54 22.36 6.28
CA ARG A 190 5.10 22.18 6.13
C ARG A 190 4.56 22.90 4.89
N GLU A 191 4.96 24.15 4.64
CA GLU A 191 4.51 24.89 3.45
C GLU A 191 4.98 24.23 2.15
N LYS A 192 6.20 23.71 2.10
CA LYS A 192 6.69 22.90 0.98
C LYS A 192 5.88 21.61 0.82
N ALA A 193 5.52 20.95 1.93
CA ALA A 193 4.70 19.75 1.91
C ALA A 193 3.29 20.04 1.36
N TYR A 194 2.66 21.16 1.71
CA TYR A 194 1.40 21.60 1.11
C TYR A 194 1.51 21.80 -0.40
N SER A 195 2.51 22.55 -0.85
CA SER A 195 2.74 22.77 -2.27
C SER A 195 2.94 21.47 -3.03
N THR A 196 3.74 20.54 -2.48
CA THR A 196 3.98 19.21 -3.06
C THR A 196 2.70 18.38 -3.10
N SER A 197 1.87 18.45 -2.05
CA SER A 197 0.59 17.71 -1.99
C SER A 197 -0.38 18.10 -3.09
N TRP A 198 -0.42 19.38 -3.50
CA TRP A 198 -1.25 19.81 -4.62
C TRP A 198 -0.86 19.14 -5.94
N TYR A 199 0.42 19.14 -6.31
CA TYR A 199 0.89 18.50 -7.55
C TYR A 199 0.66 16.99 -7.52
N LEU A 200 0.94 16.35 -6.38
CA LEU A 200 0.76 14.92 -6.22
C LEU A 200 -0.71 14.50 -6.22
N LEU A 201 -1.61 15.33 -5.67
CA LEU A 201 -3.05 15.06 -5.75
C LEU A 201 -3.54 15.01 -7.19
N PHE A 202 -3.20 15.99 -8.02
CA PHE A 202 -3.59 15.96 -9.43
C PHE A 202 -2.96 14.80 -10.19
N ALA A 203 -1.69 14.49 -9.92
CA ALA A 203 -1.03 13.32 -10.49
C ALA A 203 -1.71 12.00 -10.05
N MET A 204 -2.08 11.88 -8.77
CA MET A 204 -2.80 10.71 -8.25
C MET A 204 -4.20 10.56 -8.87
N LEU A 205 -4.94 11.66 -9.04
CA LEU A 205 -6.24 11.64 -9.68
C LEU A 205 -6.13 11.23 -11.15
N ALA A 206 -5.12 11.73 -11.87
CA ALA A 206 -4.84 11.29 -13.23
C ALA A 206 -4.49 9.80 -13.28
N ALA A 207 -3.66 9.31 -12.35
CA ALA A 207 -3.29 7.91 -12.24
C ALA A 207 -4.52 7.02 -11.94
N ILE A 208 -5.35 7.39 -10.96
CA ILE A 208 -6.62 6.69 -10.68
C ILE A 208 -7.50 6.65 -11.93
N GLY A 209 -7.65 7.77 -12.64
CA GLY A 209 -8.45 7.87 -13.86
C GLY A 209 -7.95 6.93 -14.95
N VAL A 210 -6.64 6.98 -15.26
CA VAL A 210 -6.05 6.14 -16.31
C VAL A 210 -6.13 4.66 -15.95
N VAL A 211 -5.80 4.26 -14.72
CA VAL A 211 -5.91 2.86 -14.28
C VAL A 211 -7.36 2.39 -14.29
N SER A 212 -8.32 3.22 -13.83
CA SER A 212 -9.74 2.87 -13.82
C SER A 212 -10.31 2.71 -15.24
N ILE A 213 -9.87 3.54 -16.19
CA ILE A 213 -10.26 3.40 -17.59
C ILE A 213 -9.62 2.16 -18.23
N ALA A 214 -8.36 1.87 -17.92
CA ALA A 214 -7.62 0.75 -18.50
C ALA A 214 -8.12 -0.62 -17.99
N THR A 215 -8.51 -0.72 -16.70
CA THR A 215 -8.87 -1.99 -16.06
C THR A 215 -10.00 -2.77 -16.77
N PRO A 216 -11.11 -2.16 -17.22
CA PRO A 216 -12.16 -2.89 -17.95
C PRO A 216 -11.71 -3.49 -19.29
N PHE A 217 -10.61 -3.01 -19.88
CA PHE A 217 -10.05 -3.54 -21.11
C PHE A 217 -9.08 -4.72 -20.90
N LEU A 218 -8.69 -4.98 -19.66
CA LEU A 218 -7.83 -6.13 -19.33
C LEU A 218 -8.61 -7.44 -19.46
N ASP A 219 -9.85 -7.46 -18.99
CA ASP A 219 -10.72 -8.62 -19.05
C ASP A 219 -12.20 -8.20 -19.03
N ILE A 220 -13.02 -8.93 -19.78
CA ILE A 220 -14.46 -8.69 -19.88
C ILE A 220 -15.19 -8.81 -18.52
N HIS A 221 -14.68 -9.64 -17.59
CA HIS A 221 -15.24 -9.80 -16.27
C HIS A 221 -15.20 -8.50 -15.46
N TYR A 222 -14.17 -7.67 -15.60
CA TYR A 222 -14.10 -6.36 -14.96
C TYR A 222 -15.16 -5.42 -15.50
N ALA A 223 -15.34 -5.36 -16.85
CA ALA A 223 -16.38 -4.55 -17.47
C ALA A 223 -17.77 -5.02 -17.03
N HIS A 224 -18.03 -6.30 -17.03
CA HIS A 224 -19.31 -6.84 -16.54
C HIS A 224 -19.55 -6.55 -15.07
N ARG A 225 -18.53 -6.63 -14.22
CA ARG A 225 -18.65 -6.35 -12.78
C ARG A 225 -19.05 -4.90 -12.52
N TRP A 226 -18.51 -3.96 -13.27
CA TRP A 226 -18.70 -2.54 -13.01
C TRP A 226 -19.89 -1.93 -13.76
N PHE A 227 -20.22 -2.41 -14.96
CA PHE A 227 -21.13 -1.71 -15.87
C PHE A 227 -22.41 -2.47 -16.21
N THR A 228 -22.59 -3.74 -15.80
CA THR A 228 -23.82 -4.46 -16.05
C THR A 228 -24.85 -4.25 -14.95
N TRP A 229 -26.12 -4.22 -15.34
CA TRP A 229 -27.24 -4.20 -14.41
C TRP A 229 -27.45 -5.61 -13.78
N PRO A 230 -27.71 -5.76 -12.43
CA PRO A 230 -27.87 -4.71 -11.41
C PRO A 230 -26.57 -4.29 -10.72
N ASN A 231 -25.41 -4.85 -11.09
CA ASN A 231 -24.12 -4.64 -10.41
C ASN A 231 -23.74 -3.15 -10.33
N VAL A 232 -24.05 -2.38 -11.38
CA VAL A 232 -23.75 -0.96 -11.44
C VAL A 232 -24.28 -0.19 -10.22
N ILE A 233 -25.42 -0.57 -9.65
CA ILE A 233 -25.96 0.08 -8.43
C ILE A 233 -25.04 -0.15 -7.23
N LEU A 234 -24.50 -1.37 -7.10
CA LEU A 234 -23.66 -1.77 -5.98
C LEU A 234 -22.23 -1.23 -6.09
N THR A 235 -21.74 -0.97 -7.31
CA THR A 235 -20.38 -0.49 -7.56
C THR A 235 -20.28 1.03 -7.63
N THR A 236 -21.33 1.74 -8.11
CA THR A 236 -21.38 3.21 -8.25
C THR A 236 -21.06 3.97 -6.95
N PRO A 237 -21.40 3.54 -5.74
CA PRO A 237 -21.02 4.24 -4.51
C PRO A 237 -19.52 4.50 -4.38
N VAL A 238 -18.65 3.60 -4.90
CA VAL A 238 -17.19 3.77 -4.80
C VAL A 238 -16.69 4.99 -5.59
N PRO A 239 -16.92 5.13 -6.91
CA PRO A 239 -16.47 6.31 -7.66
C PRO A 239 -17.13 7.59 -7.16
N VAL A 240 -18.39 7.55 -6.71
CA VAL A 240 -19.05 8.72 -6.10
C VAL A 240 -18.34 9.13 -4.81
N ALA A 241 -18.02 8.18 -3.93
CA ALA A 241 -17.27 8.46 -2.71
C ALA A 241 -15.85 8.98 -3.01
N VAL A 242 -15.16 8.45 -4.04
CA VAL A 242 -13.86 8.97 -4.50
C VAL A 242 -14.01 10.45 -4.92
N ALA A 243 -15.04 10.80 -5.68
CA ALA A 243 -15.29 12.19 -6.07
C ALA A 243 -15.54 13.10 -4.87
N VAL A 244 -16.36 12.66 -3.90
CA VAL A 244 -16.65 13.42 -2.67
C VAL A 244 -15.37 13.62 -1.85
N VAL A 245 -14.61 12.54 -1.59
CA VAL A 245 -13.35 12.61 -0.81
C VAL A 245 -12.33 13.50 -1.53
N THR A 246 -12.28 13.46 -2.85
CA THR A 246 -11.42 14.35 -3.66
C THR A 246 -11.78 15.82 -3.44
N VAL A 247 -13.07 16.18 -3.51
CA VAL A 247 -13.52 17.57 -3.28
C VAL A 247 -13.20 18.01 -1.85
N LEU A 248 -13.39 17.14 -0.87
CA LEU A 248 -13.04 17.42 0.53
C LEU A 248 -11.52 17.62 0.70
N LEU A 249 -10.69 16.81 0.03
CA LEU A 249 -9.24 16.93 0.08
C LEU A 249 -8.76 18.23 -0.58
N LEU A 250 -9.31 18.60 -1.73
CA LEU A 250 -9.03 19.88 -2.38
C LEU A 250 -9.35 21.08 -1.47
N ARG A 251 -10.52 21.05 -0.81
CA ARG A 251 -10.93 22.09 0.16
C ARG A 251 -10.01 22.10 1.37
N SER A 252 -9.67 20.92 1.91
CA SER A 252 -8.79 20.77 3.05
C SER A 252 -7.39 21.34 2.82
N LEU A 253 -6.83 21.14 1.62
CA LEU A 253 -5.56 21.72 1.20
C LEU A 253 -5.66 23.24 0.99
N ALA A 254 -6.76 23.73 0.38
CA ALA A 254 -7.01 25.16 0.19
C ALA A 254 -7.15 25.91 1.53
N ASP A 255 -7.85 25.33 2.48
CA ASP A 255 -8.06 25.86 3.83
C ASP A 255 -6.83 25.66 4.76
N LYS A 256 -5.76 25.03 4.26
CA LYS A 256 -4.55 24.71 5.03
C LYS A 256 -4.82 23.95 6.33
N LYS A 257 -5.71 22.95 6.28
CA LYS A 257 -6.00 22.08 7.44
C LYS A 257 -4.84 21.11 7.68
N ASP A 258 -4.42 20.93 8.94
CA ASP A 258 -3.25 20.10 9.27
C ASP A 258 -3.50 18.61 9.15
N ALA A 259 -4.56 18.11 9.75
CA ALA A 259 -4.83 16.67 9.87
C ALA A 259 -5.69 16.12 8.72
N GLN A 260 -6.65 16.90 8.25
CA GLN A 260 -7.62 16.44 7.26
C GLN A 260 -6.99 15.92 5.95
N PRO A 261 -5.95 16.57 5.36
CA PRO A 261 -5.35 16.08 4.11
C PRO A 261 -4.86 14.64 4.22
N PHE A 262 -4.20 14.28 5.32
CA PHE A 262 -3.69 12.93 5.51
C PHE A 262 -4.82 11.90 5.62
N PHE A 263 -5.81 12.13 6.46
CA PHE A 263 -6.93 11.19 6.62
C PHE A 263 -7.81 11.08 5.35
N LEU A 264 -7.98 12.15 4.60
CA LEU A 264 -8.68 12.09 3.32
C LEU A 264 -7.86 11.35 2.24
N THR A 265 -6.54 11.45 2.27
CA THR A 265 -5.68 10.63 1.40
C THR A 265 -5.78 9.15 1.77
N LEU A 266 -5.79 8.81 3.07
CA LEU A 266 -6.06 7.43 3.52
C LEU A 266 -7.43 6.93 3.03
N ALA A 267 -8.46 7.78 3.06
CA ALA A 267 -9.78 7.44 2.55
C ALA A 267 -9.77 7.17 1.03
N LEU A 268 -9.01 7.94 0.23
CA LEU A 268 -8.81 7.65 -1.20
C LEU A 268 -8.16 6.29 -1.42
N PHE A 269 -7.15 5.94 -0.62
CA PHE A 269 -6.53 4.61 -0.67
C PHE A 269 -7.52 3.50 -0.31
N ALA A 270 -8.31 3.70 0.76
CA ALA A 270 -9.34 2.74 1.17
C ALA A 270 -10.38 2.50 0.07
N LEU A 271 -10.85 3.56 -0.58
CA LEU A 271 -11.82 3.48 -1.68
C LEU A 271 -11.22 2.81 -2.93
N SER A 272 -9.98 3.15 -3.29
CA SER A 272 -9.27 2.50 -4.39
C SER A 272 -9.06 1.01 -4.11
N TYR A 273 -8.67 0.67 -2.89
CA TYR A 273 -8.49 -0.72 -2.44
C TYR A 273 -9.81 -1.49 -2.44
N ALA A 274 -10.90 -0.88 -1.98
CA ALA A 274 -12.23 -1.47 -2.05
C ALA A 274 -12.65 -1.73 -3.51
N GLY A 275 -12.38 -0.79 -4.42
CA GLY A 275 -12.60 -0.95 -5.85
C GLY A 275 -11.84 -2.15 -6.44
N LEU A 276 -10.58 -2.35 -6.03
CA LEU A 276 -9.78 -3.53 -6.41
C LEU A 276 -10.41 -4.82 -5.86
N GLY A 277 -10.81 -4.84 -4.59
CA GLY A 277 -11.47 -5.98 -3.97
C GLY A 277 -12.77 -6.35 -4.69
N ILE A 278 -13.61 -5.37 -5.04
CA ILE A 278 -14.83 -5.58 -5.83
C ILE A 278 -14.49 -6.17 -7.20
N SER A 279 -13.45 -5.67 -7.86
CA SER A 279 -13.04 -6.14 -9.18
C SER A 279 -12.55 -7.60 -9.15
N MET A 280 -11.75 -7.97 -8.15
CA MET A 280 -11.13 -9.28 -8.06
C MET A 280 -12.06 -10.37 -7.53
N TYR A 281 -13.00 -10.04 -6.61
CA TYR A 281 -13.88 -11.04 -6.00
C TYR A 281 -14.68 -11.81 -7.07
N PRO A 282 -14.84 -13.14 -6.98
CA PRO A 282 -14.41 -14.05 -5.90
C PRO A 282 -13.01 -14.68 -6.10
N TYR A 283 -12.22 -14.17 -7.04
CA TYR A 283 -10.93 -14.74 -7.38
C TYR A 283 -9.83 -14.20 -6.47
N ILE A 284 -8.98 -15.11 -5.98
CA ILE A 284 -7.72 -14.74 -5.30
C ILE A 284 -6.56 -14.68 -6.31
N VAL A 285 -6.63 -15.51 -7.37
CA VAL A 285 -5.84 -15.36 -8.58
C VAL A 285 -6.82 -14.99 -9.70
N PRO A 286 -6.84 -13.74 -10.15
CA PRO A 286 -7.84 -13.27 -11.12
C PRO A 286 -8.01 -14.22 -12.30
N GLN A 287 -9.25 -14.45 -12.67
CA GLN A 287 -9.68 -15.30 -13.80
C GLN A 287 -9.39 -16.80 -13.65
N SER A 288 -8.54 -17.24 -12.70
CA SER A 288 -8.05 -18.62 -12.67
C SER A 288 -8.46 -19.39 -11.41
N ILE A 289 -8.27 -18.79 -10.21
CA ILE A 289 -8.45 -19.52 -8.95
C ILE A 289 -9.31 -18.68 -8.00
N THR A 290 -10.43 -19.26 -7.57
CA THR A 290 -11.31 -18.64 -6.56
C THR A 290 -10.74 -18.79 -5.14
N ILE A 291 -11.27 -18.02 -4.20
CA ILE A 291 -10.96 -18.10 -2.78
C ILE A 291 -11.11 -19.53 -2.26
N TRP A 292 -12.21 -20.19 -2.60
CA TRP A 292 -12.52 -21.55 -2.12
C TRP A 292 -11.61 -22.62 -2.73
N GLN A 293 -11.22 -22.47 -4.00
CA GLN A 293 -10.29 -23.40 -4.66
C GLN A 293 -8.88 -23.31 -4.11
N ALA A 294 -8.48 -22.12 -3.63
CA ALA A 294 -7.15 -21.89 -3.07
C ALA A 294 -7.04 -22.25 -1.59
N ALA A 295 -8.16 -22.40 -0.91
CA ALA A 295 -8.24 -22.54 0.54
C ALA A 295 -7.55 -23.81 1.06
N SER A 296 -6.84 -23.69 2.17
CA SER A 296 -6.33 -24.82 2.95
C SER A 296 -7.49 -25.57 3.64
N PRO A 297 -7.28 -26.79 4.15
CA PRO A 297 -8.32 -27.53 4.86
C PRO A 297 -8.94 -26.70 6.00
N GLU A 298 -10.26 -26.84 6.18
CA GLU A 298 -11.05 -26.06 7.15
C GLU A 298 -10.49 -26.16 8.59
N SER A 299 -10.06 -27.35 8.99
CA SER A 299 -9.44 -27.58 10.32
C SER A 299 -8.19 -26.73 10.52
N SER A 300 -7.34 -26.56 9.49
CA SER A 300 -6.16 -25.72 9.54
C SER A 300 -6.54 -24.24 9.62
N GLN A 301 -7.55 -23.83 8.85
CA GLN A 301 -8.03 -22.44 8.87
C GLN A 301 -8.62 -22.07 10.23
N ILE A 302 -9.40 -22.97 10.87
CA ILE A 302 -9.97 -22.76 12.23
C ILE A 302 -8.83 -22.63 13.26
N PHE A 303 -7.86 -23.55 13.21
CA PHE A 303 -6.72 -23.52 14.14
C PHE A 303 -5.96 -22.19 14.07
N MET A 304 -5.64 -21.73 12.86
CA MET A 304 -4.96 -20.45 12.64
C MET A 304 -5.82 -19.26 13.07
N LEU A 305 -7.14 -19.31 12.84
CA LEU A 305 -8.06 -18.22 13.19
C LEU A 305 -8.08 -17.96 14.70
N VAL A 306 -7.98 -19.00 15.53
CA VAL A 306 -7.88 -18.85 17.00
C VAL A 306 -6.65 -18.02 17.39
N GLY A 307 -5.48 -18.27 16.75
CA GLY A 307 -4.27 -17.50 16.99
C GLY A 307 -4.40 -16.04 16.54
N VAL A 308 -4.90 -15.86 15.31
CA VAL A 308 -5.04 -14.54 14.70
C VAL A 308 -6.08 -13.67 15.40
N ALA A 309 -7.16 -14.26 15.89
CA ALA A 309 -8.20 -13.56 16.66
C ALA A 309 -7.69 -12.91 17.94
N GLY A 310 -6.64 -13.49 18.57
CA GLY A 310 -5.95 -12.88 19.71
C GLY A 310 -4.88 -11.87 19.29
N LEU A 311 -4.10 -12.22 18.25
CA LEU A 311 -2.93 -11.42 17.83
C LEU A 311 -3.31 -10.11 17.14
N ILE A 312 -4.29 -10.10 16.23
CA ILE A 312 -4.67 -8.88 15.49
C ILE A 312 -5.14 -7.76 16.44
N PRO A 313 -6.06 -7.99 17.39
CA PRO A 313 -6.44 -6.94 18.35
C PRO A 313 -5.27 -6.44 19.20
N LEU A 314 -4.36 -7.32 19.59
CA LEU A 314 -3.16 -6.95 20.36
C LEU A 314 -2.24 -6.05 19.53
N ILE A 315 -1.96 -6.42 18.28
CA ILE A 315 -1.11 -5.64 17.35
C ILE A 315 -1.76 -4.29 17.07
N LEU A 316 -3.06 -4.25 16.78
CA LEU A 316 -3.81 -3.00 16.56
C LEU A 316 -3.80 -2.09 17.77
N GLY A 317 -3.98 -2.67 18.98
CA GLY A 317 -3.91 -1.94 20.24
C GLY A 317 -2.53 -1.33 20.49
N TYR A 318 -1.47 -2.10 20.28
CA TYR A 318 -0.08 -1.62 20.37
C TYR A 318 0.23 -0.56 19.33
N THR A 319 -0.15 -0.79 18.09
CA THR A 319 0.03 0.17 16.99
C THR A 319 -0.69 1.49 17.31
N GLY A 320 -1.97 1.43 17.69
CA GLY A 320 -2.74 2.62 18.08
C GLY A 320 -2.11 3.36 19.25
N TRP A 321 -1.59 2.63 20.26
CA TRP A 321 -0.86 3.21 21.38
C TRP A 321 0.42 3.92 20.92
N ALA A 322 1.23 3.30 20.05
CA ALA A 322 2.44 3.91 19.52
C ALA A 322 2.14 5.22 18.79
N TYR A 323 1.15 5.22 17.89
CA TYR A 323 0.73 6.44 17.19
C TYR A 323 0.17 7.51 18.13
N TRP A 324 -0.51 7.11 19.19
CA TRP A 324 -1.02 8.05 20.20
C TRP A 324 0.12 8.69 21.02
N VAL A 325 1.12 7.92 21.40
CA VAL A 325 2.31 8.42 22.12
C VAL A 325 3.07 9.43 21.28
N PHE A 326 3.31 9.11 19.99
CA PHE A 326 4.09 9.93 19.06
C PHE A 326 3.26 10.88 18.19
N ARG A 327 2.05 11.27 18.63
CA ARG A 327 1.13 12.11 17.84
C ARG A 327 1.56 13.55 17.64
N GLY A 328 2.54 14.04 18.40
CA GLY A 328 3.01 15.44 18.36
C GLY A 328 3.63 15.84 17.03
N LYS A 329 3.77 17.16 16.81
CA LYS A 329 4.53 17.72 15.70
C LYS A 329 6.02 17.63 15.96
N MET A 330 6.79 17.32 14.91
CA MET A 330 8.24 17.24 14.96
C MET A 330 8.87 18.62 14.75
N ARG A 331 9.83 18.97 15.59
CA ARG A 331 10.59 20.24 15.49
C ARG A 331 12.07 19.94 15.21
N PRO A 332 12.79 20.87 14.54
CA PRO A 332 14.23 20.76 14.41
C PRO A 332 14.89 20.63 15.80
N GLY A 333 15.74 19.60 15.97
CA GLY A 333 16.41 19.31 17.24
C GLY A 333 15.63 18.42 18.23
N SER A 334 14.37 18.07 17.99
CA SER A 334 13.66 17.01 18.68
C SER A 334 14.05 15.66 18.06
N GLY A 335 15.23 15.15 18.40
CA GLY A 335 15.70 13.84 17.91
C GLY A 335 15.22 12.71 18.79
N TYR A 336 15.05 11.55 18.19
CA TYR A 336 14.79 10.25 18.83
C TYR A 336 16.14 9.64 19.25
N HIS A 337 16.89 10.36 20.10
CA HIS A 337 18.20 9.91 20.62
C HIS A 337 18.29 10.22 22.10
#